data_582920b550a1c4ef8f3a4577471340cf
#
_entry.id   582920b550a1c4ef8f3a4577471340cf
#
_cell.length_a   1.000
_cell.length_b   1.000
_cell.length_c   1.000
_cell.angle_alpha   90.00
_cell.angle_beta   90.00
_cell.angle_gamma   90.00
#
_symmetry.space_group_name_H-M   'P 1'
#
loop_
_entity.id
_entity.type
_entity.pdbx_description
1 polymer ?
#
loop_
_entity_poly.entity_id
_entity_poly.type
_entity_poly.pdbx_seq_one_letter_code
_entity_poly.pdbx_strand_id
1 'polypeptide(L)'
;SMGDLDKKAGVKAPDPKAAPDKAPPGGPGAKAAARPDETAEERMEREMREIKDEFSKRSMRLGTTLMRIKNLAKSLDRDQIFNNILEIITKGLDATRVQLLINDEKEGKFRIVTAAGMKPKEYKDLEIPHEEACMITHLLHQKVNEVTGGAGALGIKECEMDPKTKGLVGQGAVKSILCAPIYAEGKMFAAINVEQMANPDYTRDDQNLLSTCADIAGLVMKNAKLYSATMADLVSAQKLSEDQLKKNEELKGSLSRIVSPSVAELIMSDPSGLKLGGSKCEVTMFFSDIRGFTKMSEGMDPTDIVEQLNVYFTRMTDILMELDGTLDKYVGDELMALFGAPVARDDDPIRAVLTGVHMMDALRELQETWKQQGKPVISIGIGINTGVVTAGYMGSEKQLSYTVIGDNVNLAARVMAAAKPMELFITRSTYERVEPYFEITQRESIMVKGKSMAIEIFQVHGVKPDIDFSELLGKSIVHIASGIESDKPAAAEEAVPVRPPPGMKEE
;
A
#
# COMPACT_ATOMS: atom_id res chain seq x y z
N SER A 1 -31.23 -73.78 -9.93
CA SER A 1 -31.77 -74.66 -8.90
C SER A 1 -32.26 -73.72 -7.76
N MET A 2 -33.51 -73.41 -7.71
CA MET A 2 -34.60 -74.22 -7.08
C MET A 2 -34.35 -74.49 -5.60
N GLY A 3 -35.32 -74.11 -4.83
CA GLY A 3 -35.74 -74.61 -3.55
C GLY A 3 -35.90 -73.51 -2.55
N ASP A 4 -37.03 -73.01 -2.34
CA ASP A 4 -38.25 -73.43 -1.66
C ASP A 4 -38.26 -73.24 -0.15
N LEU A 5 -39.35 -72.62 0.24
CA LEU A 5 -40.27 -72.79 1.36
C LEU A 5 -40.03 -72.06 2.70
N ASP A 6 -40.88 -71.08 2.93
CA ASP A 6 -42.14 -71.18 3.74
C ASP A 6 -42.05 -71.19 5.28
N LYS A 7 -42.95 -70.39 5.86
CA LYS A 7 -43.64 -70.43 7.18
C LYS A 7 -43.12 -69.53 8.30
N LYS A 8 -43.84 -68.74 8.95
CA LYS A 8 -45.21 -68.59 9.47
C LYS A 8 -45.34 -67.24 10.20
N ALA A 9 -46.23 -66.40 9.89
CA ALA A 9 -47.44 -66.07 10.61
C ALA A 9 -47.37 -65.96 12.14
N GLY A 10 -47.64 -64.80 12.63
CA GLY A 10 -47.90 -64.43 14.02
C GLY A 10 -48.62 -63.14 14.11
N VAL A 11 -49.88 -63.10 13.73
CA VAL A 11 -50.80 -61.97 13.97
C VAL A 11 -51.17 -61.98 15.45
N LYS A 12 -50.84 -60.89 16.18
CA LYS A 12 -51.42 -60.51 17.46
C LYS A 12 -52.35 -59.35 17.28
N ALA A 13 -53.60 -59.53 17.69
CA ALA A 13 -54.68 -58.54 17.69
C ALA A 13 -54.38 -57.36 18.66
N PRO A 14 -54.91 -56.16 18.37
CA PRO A 14 -54.63 -54.99 19.18
C PRO A 14 -55.52 -54.93 20.45
N ASP A 15 -54.93 -54.42 21.50
CA ASP A 15 -55.50 -54.20 22.82
C ASP A 15 -56.44 -52.94 22.77
N PRO A 16 -57.66 -52.98 23.27
CA PRO A 16 -58.64 -51.91 23.16
C PRO A 16 -58.61 -50.96 24.35
N LYS A 17 -57.49 -50.25 24.62
CA LYS A 17 -57.43 -49.13 25.58
C LYS A 17 -56.27 -48.16 25.22
N ALA A 18 -56.47 -47.38 24.18
CA ALA A 18 -55.74 -46.13 24.04
C ALA A 18 -56.73 -45.00 23.73
N ALA A 19 -56.73 -43.97 24.57
CA ALA A 19 -57.49 -42.78 24.41
C ALA A 19 -57.17 -42.02 23.12
N PRO A 20 -58.08 -41.25 22.52
CA PRO A 20 -57.86 -40.62 21.23
C PRO A 20 -56.80 -39.51 21.36
N ASP A 21 -55.76 -39.64 20.58
CA ASP A 21 -54.71 -38.64 20.38
C ASP A 21 -55.33 -37.38 19.79
N LYS A 22 -54.94 -36.24 20.38
CA LYS A 22 -55.37 -34.92 19.95
C LYS A 22 -54.93 -34.68 18.50
N ALA A 23 -55.91 -34.33 17.66
CA ALA A 23 -55.66 -33.84 16.31
C ALA A 23 -54.73 -32.63 16.31
N PRO A 24 -53.81 -32.56 15.34
CA PRO A 24 -52.95 -31.35 15.18
C PRO A 24 -53.79 -30.10 14.87
N PRO A 25 -53.30 -28.92 15.30
CA PRO A 25 -54.04 -27.67 15.05
C PRO A 25 -54.11 -27.43 13.55
N GLY A 26 -55.35 -27.23 13.05
CA GLY A 26 -55.67 -26.99 11.65
C GLY A 26 -54.93 -25.78 11.09
N GLY A 27 -54.38 -25.91 9.86
CA GLY A 27 -53.74 -24.85 9.11
C GLY A 27 -54.73 -23.71 8.75
N PRO A 28 -54.25 -22.52 8.45
CA PRO A 28 -55.08 -21.37 8.09
C PRO A 28 -55.69 -21.58 6.72
N GLY A 29 -56.95 -21.96 6.68
CA GLY A 29 -57.71 -22.21 5.47
C GLY A 29 -59.02 -22.97 5.69
N ALA A 30 -59.19 -23.59 6.84
CA ALA A 30 -60.47 -24.17 7.20
C ALA A 30 -61.46 -23.04 7.54
N LYS A 31 -62.42 -22.81 6.65
CA LYS A 31 -63.56 -21.92 6.94
C LYS A 31 -64.13 -22.37 8.28
N ALA A 32 -64.07 -21.51 9.27
CA ALA A 32 -64.62 -21.79 10.59
C ALA A 32 -66.08 -22.16 10.44
N ALA A 33 -66.43 -23.34 10.93
CA ALA A 33 -67.80 -23.81 10.90
C ALA A 33 -68.70 -22.78 11.62
N ALA A 34 -69.88 -22.51 11.05
CA ALA A 34 -70.84 -21.59 11.58
C ALA A 34 -71.24 -22.05 12.99
N ARG A 35 -71.17 -21.15 14.00
CA ARG A 35 -71.69 -21.40 15.32
C ARG A 35 -73.23 -21.43 15.23
N PRO A 36 -73.94 -22.36 15.89
CA PRO A 36 -75.36 -22.60 15.68
C PRO A 36 -76.29 -21.39 15.95
N ASP A 37 -75.86 -20.38 16.68
CA ASP A 37 -76.63 -19.21 17.08
C ASP A 37 -76.01 -17.87 16.61
N GLU A 38 -75.11 -17.88 15.60
CA GLU A 38 -74.48 -16.67 15.07
C GLU A 38 -75.32 -16.01 13.96
N THR A 39 -75.61 -14.74 14.15
CA THR A 39 -76.34 -13.96 13.12
C THR A 39 -75.43 -13.69 11.94
N ALA A 40 -76.05 -13.43 10.73
CA ALA A 40 -75.27 -13.13 9.54
C ALA A 40 -74.34 -11.89 9.67
N GLU A 41 -74.76 -10.92 10.54
CA GLU A 41 -73.98 -9.72 10.87
C GLU A 41 -72.78 -10.03 11.74
N GLU A 42 -72.95 -10.81 12.79
CA GLU A 42 -71.88 -11.22 13.73
C GLU A 42 -70.80 -12.08 13.00
N ARG A 43 -71.26 -12.92 12.08
CA ARG A 43 -70.34 -13.70 11.22
C ARG A 43 -69.52 -12.82 10.31
N MET A 44 -70.15 -11.83 9.70
CA MET A 44 -69.44 -10.88 8.82
C MET A 44 -68.49 -10.00 9.57
N GLU A 45 -68.85 -9.55 10.79
CA GLU A 45 -67.91 -8.80 11.66
C GLU A 45 -66.71 -9.66 12.14
N ARG A 46 -66.94 -10.93 12.45
CA ARG A 46 -65.87 -11.87 12.82
C ARG A 46 -64.95 -12.12 11.64
N GLU A 47 -65.47 -12.42 10.46
CA GLU A 47 -64.66 -12.63 9.26
C GLU A 47 -63.89 -11.34 8.89
N MET A 48 -64.51 -10.18 9.07
CA MET A 48 -63.85 -8.88 8.85
C MET A 48 -62.75 -8.60 9.84
N ARG A 49 -62.90 -8.97 11.13
CA ARG A 49 -61.83 -8.87 12.16
C ARG A 49 -60.70 -9.84 11.86
N GLU A 50 -61.01 -11.09 11.50
CA GLU A 50 -60.00 -12.07 11.12
C GLU A 50 -59.18 -11.62 9.92
N ILE A 51 -59.82 -11.08 8.89
CA ILE A 51 -59.17 -10.51 7.70
C ILE A 51 -58.27 -9.30 8.10
N LYS A 52 -58.79 -8.42 8.96
CA LYS A 52 -58.06 -7.25 9.42
C LYS A 52 -56.82 -7.62 10.28
N ASP A 53 -56.96 -8.61 11.14
CA ASP A 53 -55.85 -9.12 11.96
C ASP A 53 -54.79 -9.84 11.10
N GLU A 54 -55.23 -10.61 10.12
CA GLU A 54 -54.34 -11.25 9.18
C GLU A 54 -53.58 -10.25 8.30
N PHE A 55 -54.27 -9.23 7.80
CA PHE A 55 -53.70 -8.12 7.06
C PHE A 55 -52.69 -7.34 7.92
N SER A 56 -53.04 -7.05 9.17
CA SER A 56 -52.15 -6.34 10.10
C SER A 56 -50.89 -7.14 10.40
N LYS A 57 -51.04 -8.45 10.68
CA LYS A 57 -49.87 -9.36 10.88
C LYS A 57 -48.96 -9.41 9.65
N ARG A 58 -49.59 -9.46 8.47
CA ARG A 58 -48.86 -9.52 7.18
C ARG A 58 -48.13 -8.22 6.87
N SER A 59 -48.78 -7.07 7.11
CA SER A 59 -48.14 -5.74 6.95
C SER A 59 -46.96 -5.56 7.90
N MET A 60 -47.09 -6.02 9.14
CA MET A 60 -46.03 -5.95 10.15
C MET A 60 -44.83 -6.85 9.78
N ARG A 61 -45.10 -8.05 9.23
CA ARG A 61 -44.07 -8.96 8.70
C ARG A 61 -43.29 -8.31 7.53
N LEU A 62 -43.99 -7.71 6.58
CA LEU A 62 -43.40 -7.00 5.42
C LEU A 62 -42.51 -5.83 5.89
N GLY A 63 -42.98 -5.00 6.83
CA GLY A 63 -42.22 -3.89 7.38
C GLY A 63 -40.91 -4.35 8.04
N THR A 64 -40.98 -5.41 8.84
CA THR A 64 -39.81 -5.98 9.52
C THR A 64 -38.83 -6.58 8.51
N THR A 65 -39.33 -7.21 7.47
CA THR A 65 -38.50 -7.80 6.40
C THR A 65 -37.74 -6.73 5.60
N LEU A 66 -38.43 -5.64 5.23
CA LEU A 66 -37.81 -4.49 4.55
C LEU A 66 -36.73 -3.82 5.39
N MET A 67 -36.94 -3.71 6.71
CA MET A 67 -35.94 -3.16 7.63
C MET A 67 -34.67 -4.04 7.71
N ARG A 68 -34.82 -5.35 7.69
CA ARG A 68 -33.72 -6.31 7.68
C ARG A 68 -32.96 -6.29 6.36
N ILE A 69 -33.67 -6.15 5.23
CA ILE A 69 -33.07 -6.00 3.90
C ILE A 69 -32.15 -4.78 3.84
N LYS A 70 -32.56 -3.65 4.44
CA LYS A 70 -31.74 -2.44 4.52
C LYS A 70 -30.40 -2.65 5.24
N ASN A 71 -30.34 -3.59 6.18
CA ASN A 71 -29.12 -3.93 6.91
C ASN A 71 -28.19 -4.89 6.14
N LEU A 72 -28.71 -5.62 5.13
CA LEU A 72 -27.89 -6.46 4.26
C LEU A 72 -26.84 -5.66 3.49
N ALA A 73 -27.16 -4.43 3.09
CA ALA A 73 -26.26 -3.56 2.34
C ALA A 73 -25.00 -3.11 3.13
N LYS A 74 -24.95 -3.37 4.44
CA LYS A 74 -23.83 -2.98 5.31
C LYS A 74 -22.75 -4.06 5.46
N SER A 75 -23.03 -5.30 5.08
CA SER A 75 -22.05 -6.40 5.14
C SER A 75 -21.35 -6.57 3.81
N LEU A 76 -20.03 -6.77 3.84
CA LEU A 76 -19.20 -7.10 2.67
C LEU A 76 -18.83 -8.58 2.65
N ASP A 77 -19.20 -9.32 3.72
CA ASP A 77 -18.95 -10.76 3.82
C ASP A 77 -20.03 -11.54 3.09
N ARG A 78 -19.62 -12.27 2.06
CA ARG A 78 -20.51 -13.08 1.20
C ARG A 78 -21.34 -14.09 1.99
N ASP A 79 -20.74 -14.79 2.94
CA ASP A 79 -21.39 -15.86 3.67
C ASP A 79 -22.40 -15.29 4.69
N GLN A 80 -22.08 -14.16 5.31
CA GLN A 80 -23.02 -13.41 6.16
C GLN A 80 -24.21 -12.88 5.35
N ILE A 81 -23.97 -12.36 4.16
CA ILE A 81 -25.02 -11.87 3.28
C ILE A 81 -25.99 -12.99 2.94
N PHE A 82 -25.48 -14.16 2.52
CA PHE A 82 -26.31 -15.31 2.19
C PHE A 82 -27.14 -15.81 3.37
N ASN A 83 -26.54 -15.97 4.53
CA ASN A 83 -27.24 -16.41 5.73
C ASN A 83 -28.34 -15.42 6.15
N ASN A 84 -28.07 -14.12 6.06
CA ASN A 84 -29.06 -13.09 6.36
C ASN A 84 -30.24 -13.12 5.36
N ILE A 85 -29.96 -13.32 4.07
CA ILE A 85 -31.00 -13.45 3.03
C ILE A 85 -31.90 -14.65 3.33
N LEU A 86 -31.29 -15.83 3.63
CA LEU A 86 -32.07 -17.01 3.96
C LEU A 86 -32.94 -16.81 5.22
N GLU A 87 -32.40 -16.12 6.23
CA GLU A 87 -33.18 -15.83 7.45
C GLU A 87 -34.37 -14.89 7.16
N ILE A 88 -34.15 -13.88 6.32
CA ILE A 88 -35.20 -12.94 5.92
C ILE A 88 -36.31 -13.68 5.18
N ILE A 89 -35.95 -14.52 4.21
CA ILE A 89 -36.89 -15.28 3.41
C ILE A 89 -37.63 -16.31 4.26
N THR A 90 -36.93 -17.06 5.08
CA THR A 90 -37.52 -18.08 5.97
C THR A 90 -38.59 -17.47 6.87
N LYS A 91 -38.31 -16.31 7.48
CA LYS A 91 -39.26 -15.62 8.39
C LYS A 91 -40.35 -14.85 7.64
N GLY A 92 -40.00 -14.30 6.47
CA GLY A 92 -40.95 -13.49 5.67
C GLY A 92 -42.03 -14.32 4.99
N LEU A 93 -41.62 -15.50 4.48
CA LEU A 93 -42.54 -16.40 3.74
C LEU A 93 -43.06 -17.55 4.61
N ASP A 94 -42.70 -17.62 5.89
CA ASP A 94 -43.03 -18.75 6.78
C ASP A 94 -42.61 -20.12 6.15
N ALA A 95 -41.44 -20.13 5.51
CA ALA A 95 -40.99 -21.23 4.68
C ALA A 95 -40.46 -22.39 5.52
N THR A 96 -40.79 -23.62 5.11
CA THR A 96 -40.28 -24.84 5.79
C THR A 96 -38.80 -25.05 5.46
N ARG A 97 -38.40 -24.82 4.22
CA ARG A 97 -37.00 -24.89 3.75
C ARG A 97 -36.71 -23.76 2.78
N VAL A 98 -35.53 -23.21 2.87
CA VAL A 98 -34.99 -22.24 1.91
C VAL A 98 -33.59 -22.67 1.52
N GLN A 99 -33.29 -22.71 0.24
CA GLN A 99 -32.02 -23.11 -0.31
C GLN A 99 -31.47 -22.01 -1.21
N LEU A 100 -30.16 -21.75 -1.12
CA LEU A 100 -29.46 -20.91 -2.05
C LEU A 100 -28.56 -21.80 -2.94
N LEU A 101 -28.82 -21.76 -4.24
CA LEU A 101 -28.13 -22.57 -5.23
C LEU A 101 -27.26 -21.64 -6.09
N ILE A 102 -25.98 -21.93 -6.21
CA ILE A 102 -25.09 -21.26 -7.18
C ILE A 102 -25.14 -22.01 -8.50
N ASN A 103 -25.21 -21.25 -9.57
CA ASN A 103 -25.16 -21.77 -10.94
C ASN A 103 -23.71 -21.95 -11.37
N ASP A 104 -23.28 -23.18 -11.59
CA ASP A 104 -22.00 -23.48 -12.23
C ASP A 104 -22.25 -23.72 -13.73
N GLU A 105 -22.18 -22.61 -14.49
CA GLU A 105 -22.44 -22.60 -15.93
C GLU A 105 -21.45 -23.50 -16.71
N LYS A 106 -20.21 -23.68 -16.18
CA LYS A 106 -19.18 -24.49 -16.82
C LYS A 106 -19.42 -25.99 -16.68
N GLU A 107 -19.90 -26.39 -15.52
CA GLU A 107 -20.16 -27.79 -15.20
C GLU A 107 -21.63 -28.18 -15.45
N GLY A 108 -22.49 -27.23 -15.83
CA GLY A 108 -23.90 -27.48 -16.15
C GLY A 108 -24.73 -27.96 -14.95
N LYS A 109 -24.39 -27.46 -13.74
CA LYS A 109 -25.03 -27.89 -12.50
C LYS A 109 -25.24 -26.76 -11.51
N PHE A 110 -26.17 -26.97 -10.58
CA PHE A 110 -26.35 -26.13 -9.41
C PHE A 110 -25.69 -26.77 -8.18
N ARG A 111 -25.11 -25.96 -7.32
CA ARG A 111 -24.61 -26.39 -6.00
C ARG A 111 -25.33 -25.63 -4.90
N ILE A 112 -25.81 -26.34 -3.89
CA ILE A 112 -26.40 -25.69 -2.72
C ILE A 112 -25.28 -25.18 -1.82
N VAL A 113 -25.22 -23.84 -1.63
CA VAL A 113 -24.20 -23.19 -0.82
C VAL A 113 -24.60 -23.11 0.63
N THR A 114 -25.87 -22.78 0.86
CA THR A 114 -26.46 -22.67 2.19
C THR A 114 -27.95 -22.95 2.15
N ALA A 115 -28.48 -23.46 3.25
CA ALA A 115 -29.90 -23.76 3.38
C ALA A 115 -30.40 -23.51 4.79
N ALA A 116 -31.66 -23.06 4.91
CA ALA A 116 -32.40 -23.01 6.16
C ALA A 116 -33.42 -24.14 6.19
N GLY A 117 -33.72 -24.69 7.36
CA GLY A 117 -34.65 -25.82 7.52
C GLY A 117 -34.09 -27.19 7.11
N MET A 118 -32.78 -27.29 6.86
CA MET A 118 -32.05 -28.51 6.49
C MET A 118 -30.76 -28.64 7.31
N LYS A 119 -30.32 -29.87 7.56
CA LYS A 119 -29.02 -30.12 8.20
C LYS A 119 -27.90 -30.00 7.15
N PRO A 120 -26.70 -29.49 7.51
CA PRO A 120 -25.58 -29.37 6.55
C PRO A 120 -25.22 -30.67 5.82
N LYS A 121 -25.33 -31.79 6.45
CA LYS A 121 -25.08 -33.15 5.85
C LYS A 121 -26.09 -33.51 4.73
N GLU A 122 -27.22 -32.83 4.67
CA GLU A 122 -28.27 -33.11 3.69
C GLU A 122 -28.07 -32.37 2.38
N TYR A 123 -27.22 -31.32 2.34
CA TYR A 123 -27.04 -30.49 1.16
C TYR A 123 -25.59 -30.16 0.76
N LYS A 124 -24.61 -30.34 1.67
CA LYS A 124 -23.24 -29.80 1.45
C LYS A 124 -22.52 -30.35 0.23
N ASP A 125 -22.81 -31.61 -0.14
CA ASP A 125 -22.18 -32.26 -1.28
C ASP A 125 -23.20 -32.55 -2.41
N LEU A 126 -24.34 -31.86 -2.36
CA LEU A 126 -25.38 -32.10 -3.34
C LEU A 126 -25.18 -31.18 -4.54
N GLU A 127 -24.97 -31.83 -5.69
CA GLU A 127 -24.90 -31.18 -7.00
C GLU A 127 -26.14 -31.59 -7.79
N ILE A 128 -26.84 -30.64 -8.36
CA ILE A 128 -28.06 -30.86 -9.11
C ILE A 128 -27.80 -30.48 -10.58
N PRO A 129 -27.75 -31.49 -11.49
CA PRO A 129 -27.62 -31.20 -12.91
C PRO A 129 -28.72 -30.26 -13.40
N HIS A 130 -28.43 -29.41 -14.37
CA HIS A 130 -29.43 -28.47 -14.92
C HIS A 130 -30.67 -29.21 -15.45
N GLU A 131 -30.47 -30.39 -16.00
CA GLU A 131 -31.54 -31.24 -16.54
C GLU A 131 -32.51 -31.75 -15.46
N GLU A 132 -32.04 -31.92 -14.23
CA GLU A 132 -32.84 -32.40 -13.09
C GLU A 132 -33.52 -31.25 -12.32
N ALA A 133 -32.97 -30.03 -12.43
CA ALA A 133 -33.47 -28.84 -11.75
C ALA A 133 -34.55 -28.12 -12.55
N CYS A 134 -35.54 -28.82 -13.11
CA CYS A 134 -36.49 -28.34 -14.13
C CYS A 134 -37.06 -26.94 -13.90
N MET A 135 -37.42 -26.60 -12.66
CA MET A 135 -37.96 -25.27 -12.35
C MET A 135 -36.92 -24.17 -12.36
N ILE A 136 -35.74 -24.45 -11.79
CA ILE A 136 -34.65 -23.47 -11.76
C ILE A 136 -34.04 -23.32 -13.16
N THR A 137 -33.96 -24.41 -13.92
CA THR A 137 -33.52 -24.39 -15.32
C THR A 137 -34.47 -23.56 -16.19
N HIS A 138 -35.77 -23.60 -15.92
CA HIS A 138 -36.73 -22.72 -16.60
C HIS A 138 -36.43 -21.26 -16.36
N LEU A 139 -35.99 -20.88 -15.16
CA LEU A 139 -35.56 -19.50 -14.84
C LEU A 139 -34.31 -19.09 -15.60
N LEU A 140 -33.38 -20.03 -15.94
CA LEU A 140 -32.20 -19.73 -16.77
C LEU A 140 -32.58 -19.21 -18.16
N HIS A 141 -33.73 -19.64 -18.70
CA HIS A 141 -34.19 -19.28 -20.02
C HIS A 141 -35.19 -18.11 -20.02
N GLN A 142 -35.57 -17.59 -18.84
CA GLN A 142 -36.42 -16.39 -18.76
C GLN A 142 -35.61 -15.17 -19.23
N LYS A 143 -36.30 -14.30 -20.01
CA LYS A 143 -35.72 -13.00 -20.36
C LYS A 143 -35.59 -12.13 -19.10
N VAL A 144 -34.42 -11.58 -18.89
CA VAL A 144 -34.16 -10.58 -17.86
C VAL A 144 -35.04 -9.37 -18.16
N ASN A 145 -35.73 -8.85 -17.14
CA ASN A 145 -36.51 -7.62 -17.28
C ASN A 145 -35.49 -6.46 -17.50
N GLU A 146 -35.58 -5.77 -18.63
CA GLU A 146 -34.68 -4.68 -19.01
C GLU A 146 -34.70 -3.51 -18.00
N VAL A 147 -35.85 -3.33 -17.31
CA VAL A 147 -36.03 -2.23 -16.33
C VAL A 147 -35.46 -2.58 -14.95
N THR A 148 -35.63 -3.81 -14.49
CA THR A 148 -35.25 -4.24 -13.13
C THR A 148 -33.95 -5.06 -13.12
N GLY A 149 -33.50 -5.55 -14.27
CA GLY A 149 -32.36 -6.42 -14.39
C GLY A 149 -32.57 -7.83 -13.84
N GLY A 150 -33.77 -8.16 -13.41
CA GLY A 150 -34.16 -9.43 -12.82
C GLY A 150 -35.32 -10.13 -13.55
N ALA A 151 -35.48 -11.42 -13.32
CA ALA A 151 -36.69 -12.17 -13.72
C ALA A 151 -37.52 -12.44 -12.46
N GLY A 152 -38.86 -12.32 -12.63
CA GLY A 152 -39.77 -12.54 -11.51
C GLY A 152 -39.68 -13.94 -10.90
N ALA A 153 -40.10 -14.08 -9.66
CA ALA A 153 -40.18 -15.37 -9.01
C ALA A 153 -41.24 -16.25 -9.66
N LEU A 154 -40.95 -17.53 -9.83
CA LEU A 154 -41.86 -18.55 -10.37
C LEU A 154 -42.33 -19.44 -9.23
N GLY A 155 -43.65 -19.58 -9.10
CA GLY A 155 -44.29 -20.43 -8.09
C GLY A 155 -45.05 -21.60 -8.73
N ILE A 156 -44.94 -22.79 -8.15
CA ILE A 156 -45.73 -23.97 -8.54
C ILE A 156 -46.53 -24.44 -7.32
N LYS A 157 -47.82 -24.64 -7.54
CA LYS A 157 -48.73 -25.23 -6.56
C LYS A 157 -48.87 -26.72 -6.86
N GLU A 158 -49.15 -27.49 -5.81
CA GLU A 158 -49.42 -28.94 -5.92
C GLU A 158 -48.26 -29.71 -6.59
N CYS A 159 -47.07 -29.63 -6.02
CA CYS A 159 -45.89 -30.39 -6.50
C CYS A 159 -46.07 -31.91 -6.45
N GLU A 160 -47.15 -32.44 -5.91
CA GLU A 160 -47.41 -33.86 -5.78
C GLU A 160 -47.71 -34.59 -7.11
N MET A 161 -48.18 -33.85 -8.13
CA MET A 161 -48.64 -34.43 -9.37
C MET A 161 -47.58 -34.58 -10.47
N ASP A 162 -46.48 -33.84 -10.41
CA ASP A 162 -45.40 -33.99 -11.38
C ASP A 162 -44.10 -34.49 -10.71
N PRO A 163 -43.63 -35.72 -11.08
CA PRO A 163 -42.41 -36.26 -10.55
C PRO A 163 -41.16 -35.38 -10.80
N LYS A 164 -41.20 -34.52 -11.81
CA LYS A 164 -40.11 -33.64 -12.17
C LYS A 164 -40.06 -32.39 -11.29
N THR A 165 -41.13 -32.06 -10.59
CA THR A 165 -41.20 -30.94 -9.65
C THR A 165 -41.18 -31.32 -8.20
N LYS A 166 -41.14 -32.62 -7.88
CA LYS A 166 -40.93 -33.12 -6.50
C LYS A 166 -39.61 -32.57 -5.97
N GLY A 167 -39.72 -31.77 -4.94
CA GLY A 167 -38.67 -31.05 -4.21
C GLY A 167 -37.26 -31.32 -4.69
N LEU A 168 -36.57 -30.27 -5.12
CA LEU A 168 -35.22 -30.35 -5.65
C LEU A 168 -34.25 -31.02 -4.71
N VAL A 169 -34.55 -31.03 -3.43
CA VAL A 169 -33.70 -31.65 -2.39
C VAL A 169 -34.59 -32.01 -1.20
N GLY A 170 -34.65 -33.28 -0.92
CA GLY A 170 -35.15 -33.77 0.35
C GLY A 170 -36.36 -34.69 0.26
N GLN A 171 -36.32 -35.67 1.16
CA GLN A 171 -37.40 -36.64 1.37
C GLN A 171 -38.52 -35.94 2.14
N GLY A 172 -39.65 -35.75 1.52
CA GLY A 172 -40.86 -35.23 2.14
C GLY A 172 -41.86 -34.72 1.11
N ALA A 173 -43.15 -34.68 1.43
CA ALA A 173 -44.22 -34.16 0.59
C ALA A 173 -44.13 -32.63 0.58
N VAL A 174 -43.45 -32.08 -0.43
CA VAL A 174 -43.43 -30.64 -0.69
C VAL A 174 -44.74 -30.27 -1.37
N LYS A 175 -45.54 -29.36 -0.79
CA LYS A 175 -46.84 -28.93 -1.33
C LYS A 175 -46.71 -27.77 -2.30
N SER A 176 -45.79 -26.88 -2.08
CA SER A 176 -45.53 -25.76 -3.00
C SER A 176 -44.07 -25.38 -3.02
N ILE A 177 -43.60 -24.92 -4.16
CA ILE A 177 -42.23 -24.43 -4.39
C ILE A 177 -42.35 -23.00 -4.97
N LEU A 178 -41.46 -22.13 -4.50
CA LEU A 178 -41.25 -20.80 -5.04
C LEU A 178 -39.77 -20.58 -5.32
N CYS A 179 -39.44 -20.24 -6.56
CA CYS A 179 -38.05 -20.00 -6.98
C CYS A 179 -37.87 -18.59 -7.52
N ALA A 180 -36.74 -17.96 -7.19
CA ALA A 180 -36.34 -16.71 -7.80
C ALA A 180 -34.86 -16.76 -8.23
N PRO A 181 -34.55 -16.30 -9.45
CA PRO A 181 -33.18 -16.22 -9.93
C PRO A 181 -32.49 -15.00 -9.35
N ILE A 182 -31.17 -15.13 -9.09
CA ILE A 182 -30.29 -14.02 -8.72
C ILE A 182 -29.40 -13.71 -9.93
N TYR A 183 -29.54 -12.53 -10.50
CA TYR A 183 -28.76 -12.09 -11.64
C TYR A 183 -27.58 -11.21 -11.23
N ALA A 184 -26.44 -11.44 -11.87
CA ALA A 184 -25.29 -10.56 -11.81
C ALA A 184 -24.76 -10.39 -13.24
N GLU A 185 -24.54 -9.15 -13.67
CA GLU A 185 -23.99 -8.83 -15.00
C GLU A 185 -24.82 -9.45 -16.18
N GLY A 186 -26.14 -9.51 -16.03
CA GLY A 186 -27.05 -10.05 -17.06
C GLY A 186 -27.11 -11.58 -17.13
N LYS A 187 -26.38 -12.29 -16.27
CA LYS A 187 -26.41 -13.75 -16.19
C LYS A 187 -26.96 -14.22 -14.85
N MET A 188 -27.64 -15.35 -14.87
CA MET A 188 -28.11 -15.99 -13.65
C MET A 188 -26.91 -16.58 -12.89
N PHE A 189 -26.55 -15.95 -11.79
CA PHE A 189 -25.46 -16.36 -10.92
C PHE A 189 -25.90 -17.42 -9.90
N ALA A 190 -27.11 -17.28 -9.38
CA ALA A 190 -27.65 -18.14 -8.35
C ALA A 190 -29.19 -18.18 -8.43
N ALA A 191 -29.80 -19.07 -7.66
CA ALA A 191 -31.23 -19.14 -7.43
C ALA A 191 -31.54 -19.32 -5.96
N ILE A 192 -32.68 -18.79 -5.53
CA ILE A 192 -33.27 -19.05 -4.22
C ILE A 192 -34.45 -20.00 -4.44
N ASN A 193 -34.42 -21.15 -3.81
CA ASN A 193 -35.52 -22.10 -3.80
C ASN A 193 -36.16 -22.14 -2.41
N VAL A 194 -37.46 -22.01 -2.39
CA VAL A 194 -38.27 -21.99 -1.16
C VAL A 194 -39.32 -23.12 -1.23
N GLU A 195 -39.31 -23.98 -0.24
CA GLU A 195 -40.19 -25.15 -0.15
C GLU A 195 -41.15 -25.01 1.04
N GLN A 196 -42.41 -25.32 0.82
CA GLN A 196 -43.42 -25.33 1.86
C GLN A 196 -44.12 -26.69 1.92
N MET A 197 -44.21 -27.24 3.14
CA MET A 197 -44.81 -28.55 3.38
C MET A 197 -46.21 -28.46 4.02
N ALA A 198 -46.55 -27.34 4.67
CA ALA A 198 -47.78 -27.21 5.43
C ALA A 198 -48.88 -26.43 4.68
N ASN A 199 -48.50 -25.41 3.94
CA ASN A 199 -49.48 -24.56 3.23
C ASN A 199 -49.26 -24.61 1.70
N PRO A 200 -50.27 -24.93 0.88
CA PRO A 200 -50.12 -25.09 -0.56
C PRO A 200 -50.06 -23.77 -1.35
N ASP A 201 -50.31 -22.62 -0.72
CA ASP A 201 -50.56 -21.38 -1.46
C ASP A 201 -49.56 -20.25 -1.19
N TYR A 202 -48.59 -20.06 -2.10
CA TYR A 202 -47.86 -18.81 -2.23
C TYR A 202 -48.72 -17.80 -3.00
N THR A 203 -48.80 -16.60 -2.45
CA THR A 203 -49.53 -15.50 -3.09
C THR A 203 -48.63 -14.72 -4.05
N ARG A 204 -49.21 -13.82 -4.84
CA ARG A 204 -48.43 -12.91 -5.70
C ARG A 204 -47.49 -11.99 -4.89
N ASP A 205 -47.90 -11.62 -3.66
CA ASP A 205 -47.06 -10.82 -2.78
C ASP A 205 -45.84 -11.59 -2.28
N ASP A 206 -45.97 -12.90 -2.05
CA ASP A 206 -44.87 -13.77 -1.68
C ASP A 206 -43.88 -13.90 -2.85
N GLN A 207 -44.37 -13.99 -4.07
CA GLN A 207 -43.53 -13.97 -5.28
C GLN A 207 -42.79 -12.66 -5.44
N ASN A 208 -43.46 -11.52 -5.23
CA ASN A 208 -42.86 -10.20 -5.30
C ASN A 208 -41.79 -10.01 -4.20
N LEU A 209 -42.05 -10.48 -2.98
CA LEU A 209 -41.09 -10.44 -1.88
C LEU A 209 -39.83 -11.24 -2.20
N LEU A 210 -40.00 -12.48 -2.69
CA LEU A 210 -38.86 -13.32 -3.04
C LEU A 210 -38.06 -12.74 -4.20
N SER A 211 -38.72 -12.22 -5.24
CA SER A 211 -38.06 -11.53 -6.35
C SER A 211 -37.26 -10.33 -5.87
N THR A 212 -37.83 -9.50 -5.00
CA THR A 212 -37.12 -8.34 -4.42
C THR A 212 -35.91 -8.75 -3.60
N CYS A 213 -36.03 -9.82 -2.82
CA CYS A 213 -34.89 -10.38 -2.07
C CYS A 213 -33.77 -10.88 -3.00
N ALA A 214 -34.15 -11.53 -4.11
CA ALA A 214 -33.21 -12.02 -5.10
C ALA A 214 -32.46 -10.88 -5.84
N ASP A 215 -33.19 -9.82 -6.22
CA ASP A 215 -32.62 -8.64 -6.88
C ASP A 215 -31.61 -7.92 -5.96
N ILE A 216 -31.97 -7.76 -4.68
CA ILE A 216 -31.09 -7.16 -3.67
C ILE A 216 -29.87 -8.05 -3.42
N ALA A 217 -30.06 -9.37 -3.35
CA ALA A 217 -28.96 -10.31 -3.23
C ALA A 217 -27.96 -10.18 -4.39
N GLY A 218 -28.45 -10.08 -5.62
CA GLY A 218 -27.63 -9.86 -6.82
C GLY A 218 -26.83 -8.56 -6.77
N LEU A 219 -27.48 -7.46 -6.35
CA LEU A 219 -26.81 -6.17 -6.21
C LEU A 219 -25.71 -6.18 -5.15
N VAL A 220 -26.01 -6.74 -3.97
CA VAL A 220 -25.03 -6.82 -2.87
C VAL A 220 -23.84 -7.70 -3.24
N MET A 221 -24.08 -8.81 -3.91
CA MET A 221 -23.03 -9.70 -4.41
C MET A 221 -22.13 -9.02 -5.45
N LYS A 222 -22.73 -8.28 -6.39
CA LYS A 222 -21.99 -7.49 -7.36
C LYS A 222 -21.09 -6.47 -6.67
N ASN A 223 -21.62 -5.74 -5.71
CA ASN A 223 -20.86 -4.75 -4.95
C ASN A 223 -19.71 -5.39 -4.14
N ALA A 224 -19.95 -6.52 -3.48
CA ALA A 224 -18.94 -7.25 -2.73
C ALA A 224 -17.79 -7.73 -3.64
N LYS A 225 -18.12 -8.23 -4.84
CA LYS A 225 -17.13 -8.64 -5.85
C LYS A 225 -16.30 -7.47 -6.35
N LEU A 226 -16.93 -6.34 -6.68
CA LEU A 226 -16.24 -5.11 -7.11
C LEU A 226 -15.32 -4.59 -6.01
N TYR A 227 -15.80 -4.53 -4.77
CA TYR A 227 -15.00 -4.08 -3.63
C TYR A 227 -13.76 -4.97 -3.40
N SER A 228 -13.96 -6.29 -3.45
CA SER A 228 -12.86 -7.26 -3.32
C SER A 228 -11.81 -7.10 -4.43
N ALA A 229 -12.23 -6.90 -5.68
CA ALA A 229 -11.33 -6.66 -6.80
C ALA A 229 -10.55 -5.34 -6.62
N THR A 230 -11.24 -4.25 -6.27
CA THR A 230 -10.61 -2.95 -6.05
C THR A 230 -9.60 -2.99 -4.90
N MET A 231 -9.91 -3.71 -3.82
CA MET A 231 -8.98 -3.89 -2.70
C MET A 231 -7.72 -4.69 -3.11
N ALA A 232 -7.89 -5.73 -3.92
CA ALA A 232 -6.75 -6.49 -4.44
C ALA A 232 -5.85 -5.62 -5.33
N ASP A 233 -6.43 -4.78 -6.18
CA ASP A 233 -5.70 -3.84 -7.04
C ASP A 233 -4.95 -2.79 -6.21
N LEU A 234 -5.59 -2.23 -5.17
CA LEU A 234 -4.97 -1.28 -4.24
C LEU A 234 -3.75 -1.89 -3.51
N VAL A 235 -3.91 -3.09 -2.98
CA VAL A 235 -2.80 -3.79 -2.29
C VAL A 235 -1.65 -4.06 -3.28
N SER A 236 -1.95 -4.44 -4.52
CA SER A 236 -0.95 -4.67 -5.56
C SER A 236 -0.21 -3.39 -5.94
N ALA A 237 -0.95 -2.28 -6.09
CA ALA A 237 -0.38 -0.96 -6.40
C ALA A 237 0.50 -0.43 -5.26
N GLN A 238 0.07 -0.61 -4.00
CA GLN A 238 0.85 -0.22 -2.83
C GLN A 238 2.17 -1.00 -2.77
N LYS A 239 2.12 -2.32 -2.95
CA LYS A 239 3.33 -3.16 -2.95
C LYS A 239 4.30 -2.75 -4.06
N LEU A 240 3.79 -2.46 -5.27
CA LEU A 240 4.63 -1.98 -6.38
C LEU A 240 5.31 -0.65 -6.05
N SER A 241 4.58 0.28 -5.40
CA SER A 241 5.13 1.56 -4.95
C SER A 241 6.23 1.39 -3.90
N GLU A 242 6.03 0.50 -2.91
CA GLU A 242 7.05 0.17 -1.90
C GLU A 242 8.31 -0.45 -2.53
N ASP A 243 8.15 -1.36 -3.48
CA ASP A 243 9.26 -1.98 -4.20
C ASP A 243 10.04 -0.95 -5.05
N GLN A 244 9.34 0.03 -5.65
CA GLN A 244 9.99 1.12 -6.40
C GLN A 244 10.77 2.05 -5.49
N LEU A 245 10.21 2.44 -4.33
CA LEU A 245 10.90 3.26 -3.34
C LEU A 245 12.19 2.57 -2.86
N LYS A 246 12.11 1.29 -2.51
CA LYS A 246 13.26 0.51 -2.08
C LYS A 246 14.35 0.45 -3.16
N LYS A 247 13.98 0.20 -4.42
CA LYS A 247 14.94 0.22 -5.53
C LYS A 247 15.61 1.57 -5.72
N ASN A 248 14.85 2.66 -5.56
CA ASN A 248 15.40 4.01 -5.65
C ASN A 248 16.40 4.28 -4.52
N GLU A 249 16.12 3.86 -3.30
CA GLU A 249 17.02 3.97 -2.16
C GLU A 249 18.30 3.15 -2.35
N GLU A 250 18.18 1.90 -2.83
CA GLU A 250 19.33 1.05 -3.17
C GLU A 250 20.20 1.65 -4.28
N LEU A 251 19.56 2.23 -5.31
CA LEU A 251 20.27 2.92 -6.39
C LEU A 251 20.97 4.17 -5.89
N LYS A 252 20.31 5.00 -5.07
CA LYS A 252 20.89 6.19 -4.43
C LYS A 252 22.10 5.80 -3.58
N GLY A 253 21.96 4.77 -2.74
CA GLY A 253 23.06 4.27 -1.91
C GLY A 253 24.25 3.72 -2.71
N SER A 254 23.98 3.09 -3.87
CA SER A 254 25.03 2.60 -4.77
C SER A 254 25.73 3.74 -5.51
N LEU A 255 24.98 4.73 -5.99
CA LEU A 255 25.55 5.92 -6.63
C LEU A 255 26.40 6.74 -5.64
N SER A 256 25.95 6.92 -4.41
CA SER A 256 26.68 7.68 -3.38
C SER A 256 28.00 7.04 -2.95
N ARG A 257 28.28 5.80 -3.36
CA ARG A 257 29.61 5.16 -3.19
C ARG A 257 30.58 5.49 -4.33
N ILE A 258 30.08 5.96 -5.46
CA ILE A 258 30.88 6.23 -6.67
C ILE A 258 31.05 7.73 -6.87
N VAL A 259 30.01 8.51 -6.59
CA VAL A 259 30.01 9.97 -6.63
C VAL A 259 29.56 10.52 -5.27
N SER A 260 29.90 11.79 -4.97
CA SER A 260 29.45 12.41 -3.73
C SER A 260 27.90 12.42 -3.61
N PRO A 261 27.35 12.38 -2.39
CA PRO A 261 25.89 12.37 -2.19
C PRO A 261 25.17 13.51 -2.88
N SER A 262 25.74 14.72 -2.87
CA SER A 262 25.17 15.90 -3.54
C SER A 262 25.13 15.75 -5.07
N VAL A 263 26.13 15.13 -5.67
CA VAL A 263 26.15 14.83 -7.11
C VAL A 263 25.19 13.68 -7.43
N ALA A 264 25.09 12.65 -6.60
CA ALA A 264 24.12 11.57 -6.76
C ALA A 264 22.68 12.11 -6.73
N GLU A 265 22.38 13.03 -5.83
CA GLU A 265 21.07 13.67 -5.70
C GLU A 265 20.73 14.54 -6.92
N LEU A 266 21.72 15.28 -7.44
CA LEU A 266 21.57 16.05 -8.67
C LEU A 266 21.24 15.12 -9.86
N ILE A 267 21.94 14.00 -10.00
CA ILE A 267 21.71 13.01 -11.07
C ILE A 267 20.30 12.41 -10.97
N MET A 268 19.83 12.11 -9.75
CA MET A 268 18.52 11.48 -9.55
C MET A 268 17.38 12.48 -9.73
N SER A 269 17.58 13.75 -9.38
CA SER A 269 16.55 14.78 -9.52
C SER A 269 16.34 15.21 -10.98
N ASP A 270 17.39 15.25 -11.77
CA ASP A 270 17.32 15.57 -13.21
C ASP A 270 18.25 14.67 -14.04
N PRO A 271 17.82 13.44 -14.36
CA PRO A 271 18.58 12.55 -15.25
C PRO A 271 18.80 13.10 -16.66
N SER A 272 17.93 14.02 -17.13
CA SER A 272 18.02 14.65 -18.43
C SER A 272 19.03 15.79 -18.48
N GLY A 273 19.40 16.31 -17.31
CA GLY A 273 20.41 17.36 -17.12
C GLY A 273 21.86 16.84 -17.22
N LEU A 274 22.08 15.55 -17.37
CA LEU A 274 23.41 14.93 -17.58
C LEU A 274 23.95 15.27 -18.98
N LYS A 275 24.30 16.52 -19.18
CA LYS A 275 24.85 17.03 -20.45
C LYS A 275 26.24 17.64 -20.21
N LEU A 276 27.12 17.47 -21.19
CA LEU A 276 28.40 18.16 -21.20
C LEU A 276 28.18 19.68 -21.10
N GLY A 277 28.88 20.31 -20.17
CA GLY A 277 28.81 21.74 -19.94
C GLY A 277 28.95 22.09 -18.48
N GLY A 278 29.00 23.37 -18.21
CA GLY A 278 29.09 23.90 -16.84
C GLY A 278 28.76 25.39 -16.80
N SER A 279 28.47 25.86 -15.60
CA SER A 279 28.20 27.27 -15.32
C SER A 279 29.34 27.90 -14.49
N LYS A 280 29.48 29.21 -14.61
CA LYS A 280 30.41 29.97 -13.77
C LYS A 280 29.76 30.16 -12.39
N CYS A 281 30.47 29.71 -11.36
CA CYS A 281 30.05 29.88 -9.96
C CYS A 281 31.25 30.12 -9.07
N GLU A 282 31.06 30.73 -7.93
CA GLU A 282 32.08 30.85 -6.90
C GLU A 282 32.13 29.53 -6.11
N VAL A 283 33.32 28.96 -5.97
CA VAL A 283 33.55 27.70 -5.27
C VAL A 283 34.76 27.85 -4.38
N THR A 284 34.75 27.25 -3.21
CA THR A 284 35.93 27.07 -2.39
C THR A 284 36.52 25.69 -2.67
N MET A 285 37.69 25.69 -3.29
CA MET A 285 38.41 24.49 -3.66
C MET A 285 39.35 24.10 -2.52
N PHE A 286 39.26 22.86 -2.11
CA PHE A 286 40.04 22.25 -1.04
C PHE A 286 40.91 21.14 -1.61
N PHE A 287 42.21 21.21 -1.33
CA PHE A 287 43.21 20.20 -1.67
C PHE A 287 43.97 19.76 -0.46
N SER A 288 44.18 18.47 -0.32
CA SER A 288 44.98 17.84 0.72
C SER A 288 45.86 16.77 0.12
N ASP A 289 47.15 16.70 0.50
CA ASP A 289 48.12 15.77 -0.04
C ASP A 289 49.03 15.22 1.05
N ILE A 290 49.39 13.92 0.96
CA ILE A 290 50.24 13.25 1.93
C ILE A 290 51.70 13.62 1.70
N ARG A 291 52.36 14.16 2.69
CA ARG A 291 53.74 14.61 2.59
C ARG A 291 54.72 13.44 2.63
N GLY A 292 55.53 13.34 1.59
CA GLY A 292 56.54 12.30 1.46
C GLY A 292 56.02 10.92 1.13
N PHE A 293 54.77 10.84 0.59
CA PHE A 293 54.09 9.58 0.24
C PHE A 293 54.94 8.70 -0.69
N THR A 294 55.51 9.24 -1.75
CA THR A 294 56.37 8.48 -2.70
C THR A 294 57.48 7.73 -2.00
N LYS A 295 58.21 8.41 -1.10
CA LYS A 295 59.31 7.78 -0.32
C LYS A 295 58.77 6.75 0.68
N MET A 296 57.64 6.98 1.26
CA MET A 296 56.96 6.05 2.19
C MET A 296 56.52 4.78 1.47
N SER A 297 55.92 4.93 0.30
CA SER A 297 55.37 3.83 -0.49
C SER A 297 56.46 2.92 -1.11
N GLU A 298 57.66 3.45 -1.41
CA GLU A 298 58.77 2.64 -1.89
C GLU A 298 59.29 1.60 -0.85
N GLY A 299 58.99 1.83 0.43
CA GLY A 299 59.50 0.98 1.53
C GLY A 299 58.45 0.05 2.15
N MET A 300 57.18 0.04 1.67
CA MET A 300 56.08 -0.70 2.25
C MET A 300 55.53 -1.76 1.30
N ASP A 301 54.88 -2.79 1.88
CA ASP A 301 54.08 -3.71 1.08
C ASP A 301 52.87 -2.97 0.46
N PRO A 302 52.57 -3.15 -0.83
CA PRO A 302 51.43 -2.49 -1.48
C PRO A 302 50.07 -2.70 -0.78
N THR A 303 49.86 -3.86 -0.14
CA THR A 303 48.62 -4.16 0.59
C THR A 303 48.52 -3.31 1.85
N ASP A 304 49.61 -3.15 2.60
CA ASP A 304 49.67 -2.32 3.81
C ASP A 304 49.44 -0.83 3.49
N ILE A 305 49.97 -0.36 2.34
CA ILE A 305 49.77 1.00 1.85
C ILE A 305 48.27 1.23 1.60
N VAL A 306 47.60 0.32 0.86
CA VAL A 306 46.17 0.43 0.51
C VAL A 306 45.34 0.39 1.79
N GLU A 307 45.62 -0.50 2.74
CA GLU A 307 44.92 -0.55 4.02
C GLU A 307 45.03 0.77 4.78
N GLN A 308 46.23 1.31 4.88
CA GLN A 308 46.48 2.55 5.61
C GLN A 308 45.84 3.76 4.92
N LEU A 309 45.90 3.84 3.56
CA LEU A 309 45.22 4.86 2.79
C LEU A 309 43.70 4.77 2.95
N ASN A 310 43.13 3.58 2.95
CA ASN A 310 41.69 3.42 3.13
C ASN A 310 41.24 3.93 4.50
N VAL A 311 41.97 3.66 5.57
CA VAL A 311 41.70 4.21 6.92
C VAL A 311 41.76 5.74 6.89
N TYR A 312 42.83 6.29 6.29
CA TYR A 312 43.00 7.73 6.13
C TYR A 312 41.88 8.37 5.33
N PHE A 313 41.62 7.89 4.10
CA PHE A 313 40.59 8.46 3.24
C PHE A 313 39.20 8.35 3.85
N THR A 314 38.85 7.23 4.48
CA THR A 314 37.58 7.08 5.17
C THR A 314 37.37 8.18 6.19
N ARG A 315 38.34 8.37 7.10
CA ARG A 315 38.25 9.38 8.17
C ARG A 315 38.20 10.81 7.62
N MET A 316 38.99 11.12 6.58
CA MET A 316 38.96 12.45 5.95
C MET A 316 37.68 12.72 5.20
N THR A 317 37.13 11.72 4.50
CA THR A 317 35.89 11.84 3.75
C THR A 317 34.68 11.98 4.67
N ASP A 318 34.65 11.26 5.81
CA ASP A 318 33.59 11.41 6.81
C ASP A 318 33.52 12.86 7.30
N ILE A 319 34.68 13.47 7.66
CA ILE A 319 34.74 14.87 8.09
C ILE A 319 34.31 15.84 6.98
N LEU A 320 34.71 15.58 5.74
CA LEU A 320 34.33 16.37 4.59
C LEU A 320 32.80 16.38 4.40
N MET A 321 32.18 15.18 4.50
CA MET A 321 30.73 15.03 4.32
C MET A 321 29.92 15.59 5.48
N GLU A 322 30.41 15.51 6.72
CA GLU A 322 29.79 16.11 7.90
C GLU A 322 29.63 17.65 7.78
N LEU A 323 30.53 18.28 7.02
CA LEU A 323 30.51 19.72 6.74
C LEU A 323 29.99 20.08 5.35
N ASP A 324 29.20 19.18 4.72
CA ASP A 324 28.58 19.35 3.40
C ASP A 324 29.57 19.60 2.24
N GLY A 325 30.81 19.16 2.38
CA GLY A 325 31.78 19.21 1.30
C GLY A 325 31.51 18.14 0.23
N THR A 326 31.76 18.47 -1.02
CA THR A 326 31.64 17.55 -2.16
C THR A 326 33.02 16.98 -2.50
N LEU A 327 33.22 15.68 -2.36
CA LEU A 327 34.41 15.01 -2.86
C LEU A 327 34.39 15.02 -4.39
N ASP A 328 35.37 15.68 -5.01
CA ASP A 328 35.53 15.63 -6.47
C ASP A 328 36.25 14.35 -6.88
N LYS A 329 37.47 14.13 -6.42
CA LYS A 329 38.24 12.93 -6.71
C LYS A 329 39.42 12.74 -5.75
N TYR A 330 39.94 11.51 -5.75
CA TYR A 330 41.29 11.21 -5.28
C TYR A 330 42.25 11.15 -6.46
N VAL A 331 43.42 11.75 -6.34
CA VAL A 331 44.50 11.68 -7.35
C VAL A 331 45.76 11.11 -6.67
N GLY A 332 45.85 9.77 -6.68
CA GLY A 332 46.86 9.08 -5.87
C GLY A 332 46.59 9.25 -4.38
N ASP A 333 47.48 9.95 -3.67
CA ASP A 333 47.38 10.32 -2.25
C ASP A 333 46.77 11.71 -2.00
N GLU A 334 46.45 12.44 -3.07
CA GLU A 334 45.80 13.75 -3.00
C GLU A 334 44.28 13.60 -2.95
N LEU A 335 43.63 14.40 -2.11
CA LEU A 335 42.17 14.56 -2.02
C LEU A 335 41.78 15.93 -2.53
N MET A 336 40.90 15.99 -3.51
CA MET A 336 40.30 17.20 -4.01
C MET A 336 38.82 17.27 -3.62
N ALA A 337 38.42 18.37 -2.98
CA ALA A 337 37.02 18.58 -2.57
C ALA A 337 36.58 20.00 -2.89
N LEU A 338 35.25 20.18 -2.96
CA LEU A 338 34.59 21.40 -3.37
C LEU A 338 33.54 21.80 -2.33
N PHE A 339 33.45 23.08 -2.05
CA PHE A 339 32.39 23.71 -1.27
C PHE A 339 31.77 24.80 -2.15
N GLY A 340 30.45 24.74 -2.38
CA GLY A 340 29.75 25.61 -3.30
C GLY A 340 29.41 25.01 -4.66
N ALA A 341 29.67 23.71 -4.86
CA ALA A 341 29.26 22.98 -6.05
C ALA A 341 29.07 21.49 -5.74
N PRO A 342 27.99 20.85 -6.20
CA PRO A 342 26.88 21.38 -7.00
C PRO A 342 25.92 22.28 -6.22
N VAL A 343 25.96 22.23 -4.89
CA VAL A 343 25.13 23.04 -4.00
C VAL A 343 25.98 24.11 -3.36
N ALA A 344 25.56 25.37 -3.48
CA ALA A 344 26.26 26.51 -2.89
C ALA A 344 25.57 26.97 -1.59
N ARG A 345 26.41 27.36 -0.61
CA ARG A 345 25.99 27.93 0.68
C ARG A 345 26.79 29.22 0.93
N ASP A 346 26.23 30.16 1.66
CA ASP A 346 26.90 31.43 1.99
C ASP A 346 28.13 31.23 2.88
N ASP A 347 28.19 30.12 3.62
CA ASP A 347 29.25 29.76 4.56
C ASP A 347 30.26 28.71 4.02
N ASP A 348 30.24 28.41 2.71
CA ASP A 348 31.13 27.45 2.07
C ASP A 348 32.63 27.67 2.39
N PRO A 349 33.18 28.90 2.37
CA PRO A 349 34.56 29.13 2.75
C PRO A 349 34.85 28.75 4.21
N ILE A 350 33.91 29.01 5.10
CA ILE A 350 34.00 28.69 6.52
C ILE A 350 34.02 27.20 6.72
N ARG A 351 33.10 26.47 6.08
CA ARG A 351 33.00 25.01 6.09
C ARG A 351 34.28 24.36 5.58
N ALA A 352 34.82 24.87 4.49
CA ALA A 352 36.05 24.36 3.91
C ALA A 352 37.26 24.48 4.88
N VAL A 353 37.42 25.64 5.53
CA VAL A 353 38.51 25.84 6.49
C VAL A 353 38.30 25.01 7.75
N LEU A 354 37.08 24.93 8.27
CA LEU A 354 36.72 24.11 9.42
C LEU A 354 36.98 22.62 9.14
N THR A 355 36.64 22.14 7.93
CA THR A 355 36.99 20.77 7.47
C THR A 355 38.47 20.54 7.56
N GLY A 356 39.29 21.49 7.08
CA GLY A 356 40.74 21.37 7.17
C GLY A 356 41.28 21.31 8.62
N VAL A 357 40.71 22.10 9.53
CA VAL A 357 41.06 22.05 10.96
C VAL A 357 40.68 20.70 11.57
N HIS A 358 39.44 20.23 11.36
CA HIS A 358 38.98 18.92 11.86
C HIS A 358 39.79 17.75 11.28
N MET A 359 40.16 17.82 9.99
CA MET A 359 41.02 16.81 9.37
C MET A 359 42.41 16.75 10.04
N MET A 360 43.00 17.92 10.35
CA MET A 360 44.27 17.97 11.05
C MET A 360 44.20 17.38 12.47
N ASP A 361 43.12 17.63 13.19
CA ASP A 361 42.91 17.10 14.54
C ASP A 361 42.70 15.58 14.50
N ALA A 362 41.81 15.08 13.62
CA ALA A 362 41.59 13.66 13.45
C ALA A 362 42.84 12.91 12.97
N LEU A 363 43.66 13.57 12.15
CA LEU A 363 44.93 12.98 11.71
C LEU A 363 45.94 12.84 12.86
N ARG A 364 45.96 13.80 13.79
CA ARG A 364 46.81 13.68 15.01
C ARG A 364 46.41 12.44 15.82
N GLU A 365 45.12 12.16 15.96
CA GLU A 365 44.63 10.95 16.64
C GLU A 365 45.06 9.66 15.90
N LEU A 366 44.91 9.66 14.57
CA LEU A 366 45.40 8.53 13.74
C LEU A 366 46.92 8.34 13.84
N GLN A 367 47.69 9.43 13.86
CA GLN A 367 49.14 9.39 14.00
C GLN A 367 49.57 8.72 15.31
N GLU A 368 48.90 9.02 16.42
CA GLU A 368 49.18 8.36 17.71
C GLU A 368 48.85 6.86 17.65
N THR A 369 47.74 6.49 17.01
CA THR A 369 47.36 5.09 16.81
C THR A 369 48.41 4.33 15.97
N TRP A 370 48.84 4.92 14.85
CA TRP A 370 49.87 4.31 13.98
C TRP A 370 51.22 4.18 14.65
N LYS A 371 51.66 5.17 15.45
CA LYS A 371 52.85 5.08 16.26
C LYS A 371 52.84 3.89 17.22
N GLN A 372 51.70 3.69 17.92
CA GLN A 372 51.53 2.55 18.84
C GLN A 372 51.55 1.21 18.10
N GLN A 373 51.08 1.18 16.86
CA GLN A 373 51.08 -0.01 16.01
C GLN A 373 52.42 -0.24 15.26
N GLY A 374 53.37 0.68 15.38
CA GLY A 374 54.64 0.63 14.62
C GLY A 374 54.47 0.86 13.11
N LYS A 375 53.35 1.43 12.69
CA LYS A 375 53.07 1.78 11.29
C LYS A 375 53.67 3.14 10.93
N PRO A 376 54.02 3.40 9.65
CA PRO A 376 54.46 4.71 9.20
C PRO A 376 53.42 5.79 9.50
N VAL A 377 53.88 6.97 9.88
CA VAL A 377 53.01 8.09 10.26
C VAL A 377 52.79 8.98 9.06
N ILE A 378 51.51 9.12 8.65
CA ILE A 378 51.09 10.02 7.59
C ILE A 378 50.99 11.45 8.11
N SER A 379 51.44 12.42 7.32
CA SER A 379 51.27 13.85 7.54
C SER A 379 50.74 14.48 6.26
N ILE A 380 49.86 15.47 6.36
CA ILE A 380 49.25 16.14 5.19
C ILE A 380 49.61 17.63 5.16
N GLY A 381 49.53 18.18 3.96
CA GLY A 381 49.47 19.62 3.74
C GLY A 381 48.16 19.98 3.07
N ILE A 382 47.50 21.03 3.52
CA ILE A 382 46.21 21.48 2.98
C ILE A 382 46.36 22.86 2.34
N GLY A 383 45.68 23.05 1.19
CA GLY A 383 45.55 24.34 0.49
C GLY A 383 44.13 24.62 0.11
N ILE A 384 43.65 25.82 0.45
CA ILE A 384 42.27 26.24 0.17
C ILE A 384 42.26 27.58 -0.57
N ASN A 385 41.47 27.66 -1.64
CA ASN A 385 41.26 28.88 -2.41
C ASN A 385 39.80 29.06 -2.75
N THR A 386 39.24 30.25 -2.56
CA THR A 386 37.90 30.62 -2.96
C THR A 386 37.96 31.51 -4.23
N GLY A 387 37.15 31.16 -5.23
CA GLY A 387 37.10 31.97 -6.44
C GLY A 387 36.17 31.40 -7.52
N VAL A 388 35.98 32.20 -8.57
CA VAL A 388 35.08 31.82 -9.67
C VAL A 388 35.75 30.76 -10.56
N VAL A 389 35.00 29.69 -10.81
CA VAL A 389 35.37 28.56 -11.66
C VAL A 389 34.20 28.18 -12.56
N THR A 390 34.40 27.29 -13.51
CA THR A 390 33.31 26.63 -14.24
C THR A 390 33.09 25.27 -13.62
N ALA A 391 31.92 25.04 -13.02
CA ALA A 391 31.49 23.79 -12.43
C ALA A 391 30.44 23.09 -13.32
N GLY A 392 30.54 21.79 -13.48
CA GLY A 392 29.56 21.03 -14.28
C GLY A 392 30.07 19.67 -14.73
N TYR A 393 29.32 19.05 -15.65
CA TYR A 393 29.69 17.74 -16.22
C TYR A 393 30.69 17.90 -17.34
N MET A 394 31.85 17.27 -17.18
CA MET A 394 32.98 17.32 -18.10
C MET A 394 33.40 15.90 -18.47
N GLY A 395 34.00 15.75 -19.67
CA GLY A 395 34.47 14.46 -20.17
C GLY A 395 33.97 14.14 -21.57
N SER A 396 33.45 12.96 -21.77
CA SER A 396 32.89 12.50 -23.04
C SER A 396 31.44 12.06 -22.84
N GLU A 397 30.70 11.92 -23.98
CA GLU A 397 29.33 11.39 -23.95
C GLU A 397 29.21 10.01 -23.25
N LYS A 398 30.31 9.24 -23.25
CA LYS A 398 30.35 7.90 -22.61
C LYS A 398 30.77 7.92 -21.15
N GLN A 399 31.45 8.97 -20.72
CA GLN A 399 31.96 9.08 -19.36
C GLN A 399 31.97 10.53 -18.93
N LEU A 400 31.08 10.88 -18.05
CA LEU A 400 30.93 12.20 -17.46
C LEU A 400 31.48 12.21 -16.03
N SER A 401 32.14 13.30 -15.65
CA SER A 401 32.52 13.58 -14.27
C SER A 401 32.06 14.98 -13.91
N TYR A 402 31.38 15.11 -12.77
CA TYR A 402 31.09 16.44 -12.23
C TYR A 402 32.34 16.97 -11.57
N THR A 403 32.84 18.12 -12.04
CA THR A 403 34.10 18.70 -11.56
C THR A 403 34.16 20.19 -11.87
N VAL A 404 35.21 20.85 -11.44
CA VAL A 404 35.46 22.27 -11.67
C VAL A 404 36.72 22.49 -12.54
N ILE A 405 36.67 23.52 -13.41
CA ILE A 405 37.80 23.95 -14.20
C ILE A 405 37.98 25.47 -14.05
N GLY A 406 39.23 25.89 -13.90
CA GLY A 406 39.61 27.29 -13.84
C GLY A 406 40.98 27.50 -13.24
N ASP A 407 41.51 28.72 -13.40
CA ASP A 407 42.83 29.10 -12.85
C ASP A 407 42.86 29.06 -11.31
N ASN A 408 41.70 29.29 -10.68
CA ASN A 408 41.51 29.21 -9.25
C ASN A 408 41.69 27.78 -8.69
N VAL A 409 41.35 26.75 -9.48
CA VAL A 409 41.60 25.34 -9.10
C VAL A 409 43.08 25.07 -9.01
N ASN A 410 43.81 25.48 -10.05
CA ASN A 410 45.28 25.33 -10.09
C ASN A 410 45.97 26.11 -8.98
N LEU A 411 45.40 27.27 -8.58
CA LEU A 411 45.90 28.08 -7.51
C LEU A 411 45.78 27.33 -6.16
N ALA A 412 44.62 26.75 -5.86
CA ALA A 412 44.41 25.95 -4.65
C ALA A 412 45.44 24.79 -4.55
N ALA A 413 45.61 24.01 -5.63
CA ALA A 413 46.59 22.91 -5.69
C ALA A 413 48.04 23.41 -5.43
N ARG A 414 48.41 24.57 -5.94
CA ARG A 414 49.74 25.15 -5.73
C ARG A 414 49.94 25.67 -4.30
N VAL A 415 48.90 26.22 -3.67
CA VAL A 415 48.94 26.63 -2.27
C VAL A 415 49.06 25.40 -1.38
N MET A 416 48.37 24.31 -1.68
CA MET A 416 48.51 23.05 -1.01
C MET A 416 49.99 22.52 -1.15
N ALA A 417 50.52 22.54 -2.36
CA ALA A 417 51.92 22.05 -2.59
C ALA A 417 52.99 22.81 -1.79
N ALA A 418 52.73 24.08 -1.45
CA ALA A 418 53.63 24.91 -0.61
C ALA A 418 53.50 24.61 0.89
N ALA A 419 52.44 23.97 1.35
CA ALA A 419 52.22 23.65 2.75
C ALA A 419 53.19 22.53 3.21
N LYS A 420 53.84 22.71 4.35
CA LYS A 420 54.66 21.68 5.01
C LYS A 420 53.76 20.64 5.73
N PRO A 421 54.33 19.54 6.25
CA PRO A 421 53.58 18.60 7.06
C PRO A 421 52.79 19.29 8.17
N MET A 422 51.49 19.00 8.25
CA MET A 422 50.55 19.57 9.24
C MET A 422 50.34 21.08 9.13
N GLU A 423 50.53 21.67 7.94
CA GLU A 423 50.17 23.07 7.68
C GLU A 423 48.90 23.16 6.78
N LEU A 424 48.04 24.10 7.13
CA LEU A 424 46.87 24.49 6.38
C LEU A 424 47.03 25.93 5.88
N PHE A 425 47.11 26.08 4.57
CA PHE A 425 47.26 27.38 3.92
C PHE A 425 45.98 27.77 3.18
N ILE A 426 45.63 29.06 3.25
CA ILE A 426 44.55 29.68 2.52
C ILE A 426 45.04 30.88 1.75
N THR A 427 44.36 31.22 0.64
CA THR A 427 44.62 32.43 -0.12
C THR A 427 43.96 33.65 0.51
N ARG A 428 44.31 34.87 0.02
CA ARG A 428 43.65 36.09 0.46
C ARG A 428 42.13 36.07 0.26
N SER A 429 41.66 35.58 -0.87
CA SER A 429 40.23 35.48 -1.17
C SER A 429 39.44 34.61 -0.17
N THR A 430 40.05 33.57 0.34
CA THR A 430 39.49 32.75 1.43
C THR A 430 39.64 33.48 2.76
N TYR A 431 40.81 34.03 3.04
CA TYR A 431 41.11 34.75 4.29
C TYR A 431 40.07 35.84 4.60
N GLU A 432 39.73 36.70 3.63
CA GLU A 432 38.77 37.78 3.79
C GLU A 432 37.37 37.33 4.21
N ARG A 433 37.01 36.05 3.97
CA ARG A 433 35.73 35.44 4.33
C ARG A 433 35.72 34.73 5.67
N VAL A 434 36.92 34.31 6.16
CA VAL A 434 37.03 33.42 7.33
C VAL A 434 37.79 34.01 8.51
N GLU A 435 38.47 35.17 8.30
CA GLU A 435 39.28 35.82 9.32
C GLU A 435 38.59 36.03 10.68
N PRO A 436 37.28 36.37 10.74
CA PRO A 436 36.62 36.53 12.03
C PRO A 436 36.56 35.25 12.89
N TYR A 437 36.64 34.07 12.28
CA TYR A 437 36.33 32.79 12.91
C TYR A 437 37.57 31.94 13.31
N PHE A 438 38.71 32.17 12.65
CA PHE A 438 39.89 31.32 12.80
C PHE A 438 41.11 32.11 13.28
N GLU A 439 42.00 31.41 13.96
CA GLU A 439 43.32 31.93 14.29
C GLU A 439 44.23 31.78 13.06
N ILE A 440 44.62 32.93 12.48
CA ILE A 440 45.33 32.98 11.19
C ILE A 440 46.52 33.90 11.27
N THR A 441 47.64 33.48 10.67
CA THR A 441 48.85 34.30 10.51
C THR A 441 49.22 34.42 9.03
N GLN A 442 49.59 35.63 8.59
CA GLN A 442 50.12 35.82 7.25
C GLN A 442 51.53 35.18 7.16
N ARG A 443 51.75 34.51 6.03
CA ARG A 443 53.06 33.94 5.69
C ARG A 443 53.72 34.71 4.58
N GLU A 444 55.01 34.39 4.30
CA GLU A 444 55.68 34.95 3.14
C GLU A 444 54.98 34.56 1.85
N SER A 445 54.81 35.51 0.96
CA SER A 445 54.17 35.30 -0.33
C SER A 445 54.97 34.26 -1.15
N ILE A 446 54.25 33.37 -1.84
CA ILE A 446 54.88 32.31 -2.63
C ILE A 446 54.83 32.63 -4.14
N MET A 447 55.92 32.41 -4.84
CA MET A 447 55.93 32.42 -6.30
C MET A 447 55.42 31.08 -6.80
N VAL A 448 54.34 31.07 -7.58
CA VAL A 448 53.78 29.85 -8.15
C VAL A 448 53.97 29.84 -9.66
N LYS A 449 54.23 28.67 -10.23
CA LYS A 449 54.46 28.52 -11.70
C LYS A 449 53.28 29.05 -12.48
N GLY A 450 53.52 29.97 -13.44
CA GLY A 450 52.49 30.55 -14.31
C GLY A 450 51.76 31.75 -13.74
N LYS A 451 52.17 32.35 -12.61
CA LYS A 451 51.76 33.63 -12.11
C LYS A 451 52.94 34.61 -12.15
N SER A 452 52.66 35.83 -12.58
CA SER A 452 53.69 36.90 -12.64
C SER A 452 53.89 37.63 -11.31
N MET A 453 52.97 37.45 -10.36
CA MET A 453 53.04 38.06 -9.02
C MET A 453 53.05 36.97 -7.95
N ALA A 454 53.72 37.29 -6.85
CA ALA A 454 53.70 36.42 -5.67
C ALA A 454 52.27 36.36 -5.06
N ILE A 455 51.87 35.17 -4.64
CA ILE A 455 50.55 34.94 -4.04
C ILE A 455 50.70 35.04 -2.52
N GLU A 456 49.84 35.89 -1.93
CA GLU A 456 49.75 35.97 -0.47
C GLU A 456 49.04 34.77 0.08
N ILE A 457 49.69 34.15 1.07
CA ILE A 457 49.16 32.98 1.77
C ILE A 457 49.07 33.25 3.25
N PHE A 458 48.09 32.57 3.87
CA PHE A 458 47.78 32.69 5.27
C PHE A 458 47.71 31.27 5.88
N GLN A 459 48.35 31.09 7.02
CA GLN A 459 48.31 29.83 7.74
C GLN A 459 47.20 29.86 8.78
N VAL A 460 46.35 28.85 8.76
CA VAL A 460 45.33 28.64 9.77
C VAL A 460 45.88 27.72 10.84
N HIS A 461 45.73 28.10 12.11
CA HIS A 461 46.20 27.36 13.27
C HIS A 461 45.12 26.60 14.01
N GLY A 462 43.86 27.13 13.94
CA GLY A 462 42.70 26.57 14.60
C GLY A 462 41.53 27.51 14.62
N VAL A 463 40.51 27.12 15.37
CA VAL A 463 39.29 27.91 15.60
C VAL A 463 39.53 28.90 16.74
N LYS A 464 39.02 30.12 16.64
CA LYS A 464 39.00 31.08 17.76
C LYS A 464 38.13 30.57 18.93
N PRO A 465 38.57 30.75 20.21
CA PRO A 465 37.89 30.09 21.35
C PRO A 465 36.43 30.47 21.56
N ASP A 466 36.00 31.64 21.10
CA ASP A 466 34.69 32.19 21.38
C ASP A 466 33.66 31.91 20.25
N ILE A 467 33.98 31.06 19.29
CA ILE A 467 33.14 30.77 18.13
C ILE A 467 32.36 29.46 18.31
N ASP A 468 31.04 29.56 18.27
CA ASP A 468 30.14 28.41 18.19
C ASP A 468 29.69 28.16 16.74
N PHE A 469 30.32 27.17 16.12
CA PHE A 469 30.01 26.79 14.73
C PHE A 469 28.64 26.08 14.59
N SER A 470 28.09 25.49 15.63
CA SER A 470 26.78 24.81 15.56
C SER A 470 25.65 25.84 15.29
N GLU A 471 25.73 27.01 15.90
CA GLU A 471 24.80 28.11 15.64
C GLU A 471 25.04 28.74 14.27
N LEU A 472 26.29 28.92 13.87
CA LEU A 472 26.67 29.55 12.61
C LEU A 472 26.22 28.73 11.40
N LEU A 473 26.56 27.43 11.38
CA LEU A 473 26.28 26.53 10.26
C LEU A 473 24.80 26.14 10.17
N GLY A 474 24.04 26.24 11.26
CA GLY A 474 22.59 25.97 11.28
C GLY A 474 21.73 27.03 10.58
N LYS A 475 22.28 28.22 10.32
CA LYS A 475 21.57 29.37 9.68
C LYS A 475 21.93 29.56 8.20
N SER A 476 22.73 28.68 7.64
CA SER A 476 23.22 28.83 6.26
C SER A 476 22.10 28.70 5.22
N ILE A 477 22.08 29.63 4.27
CA ILE A 477 21.15 29.60 3.13
C ILE A 477 21.76 28.71 2.04
N VAL A 478 20.97 27.77 1.50
CA VAL A 478 21.39 26.82 0.47
C VAL A 478 20.98 27.31 -0.91
N HIS A 479 21.90 27.38 -1.86
CA HIS A 479 21.67 27.71 -3.26
C HIS A 479 22.10 26.55 -4.18
N ILE A 480 21.36 26.31 -5.25
CA ILE A 480 21.75 25.32 -6.27
C ILE A 480 22.70 25.98 -7.28
N ALA A 481 23.92 25.48 -7.40
CA ALA A 481 24.96 26.05 -8.26
C ALA A 481 24.68 25.98 -9.79
N SER A 482 23.53 25.45 -10.21
CA SER A 482 23.12 25.24 -11.62
C SER A 482 22.44 26.46 -12.28
N GLY A 483 22.41 27.64 -11.65
CA GLY A 483 21.83 28.86 -12.24
C GLY A 483 20.29 28.82 -12.38
N ILE A 484 19.61 27.87 -11.74
CA ILE A 484 18.15 27.87 -11.61
C ILE A 484 17.85 28.53 -10.26
N GLU A 485 17.46 29.80 -10.28
CA GLU A 485 16.82 30.43 -9.13
C GLU A 485 15.54 29.63 -8.82
N SER A 486 15.57 28.81 -7.78
CA SER A 486 14.34 28.29 -7.21
C SER A 486 13.70 29.41 -6.40
N ASP A 487 12.87 30.21 -7.04
CA ASP A 487 11.99 31.14 -6.35
C ASP A 487 11.06 30.35 -5.43
N LYS A 488 11.13 30.69 -4.16
CA LYS A 488 10.33 30.35 -2.99
C LYS A 488 10.75 29.08 -2.21
N PRO A 489 10.92 29.25 -0.88
CA PRO A 489 10.79 28.12 0.02
C PRO A 489 9.39 27.56 -0.16
N ALA A 490 9.30 26.23 -0.41
CA ALA A 490 8.05 25.53 -0.37
C ALA A 490 7.42 25.79 1.00
N ALA A 491 6.38 26.63 1.02
CA ALA A 491 5.50 26.71 2.18
C ALA A 491 5.10 25.27 2.49
N ALA A 492 5.32 24.86 3.73
CA ALA A 492 4.81 23.60 4.23
C ALA A 492 3.35 23.51 3.77
N GLU A 493 3.05 22.59 2.86
CA GLU A 493 1.67 22.23 2.55
C GLU A 493 1.03 21.83 3.87
N GLU A 494 0.22 22.75 4.41
CA GLU A 494 -0.74 22.39 5.43
C GLU A 494 -1.52 21.21 4.88
N ALA A 495 -1.37 20.06 5.54
CA ALA A 495 -2.14 18.86 5.25
C ALA A 495 -3.62 19.28 5.22
N VAL A 496 -4.20 19.28 4.03
CA VAL A 496 -5.64 19.50 3.84
C VAL A 496 -6.32 18.41 4.65
N PRO A 497 -7.13 18.76 5.67
CA PRO A 497 -7.82 17.74 6.47
C PRO A 497 -8.78 17.01 5.55
N VAL A 498 -8.53 15.72 5.35
CA VAL A 498 -9.45 14.81 4.66
C VAL A 498 -10.76 14.83 5.44
N ARG A 499 -11.80 15.45 4.87
CA ARG A 499 -13.15 15.40 5.45
C ARG A 499 -13.60 13.94 5.50
N PRO A 500 -14.00 13.42 6.66
CA PRO A 500 -14.62 12.12 6.72
C PRO A 500 -15.94 12.12 5.93
N PRO A 501 -16.33 10.99 5.35
CA PRO A 501 -17.58 10.88 4.61
C PRO A 501 -18.76 11.20 5.54
N PRO A 502 -19.82 11.86 5.04
CA PRO A 502 -20.93 12.31 5.86
C PRO A 502 -21.65 11.10 6.47
N GLY A 503 -21.62 10.94 7.79
CA GLY A 503 -22.41 9.93 8.49
C GLY A 503 -21.83 9.33 9.76
N MET A 504 -20.58 9.58 10.17
CA MET A 504 -20.11 9.16 11.48
C MET A 504 -20.27 10.28 12.50
N LYS A 505 -21.22 10.11 13.41
CA LYS A 505 -21.29 10.85 14.67
C LYS A 505 -20.32 10.19 15.65
N GLU A 506 -19.47 10.99 16.24
CA GLU A 506 -18.68 10.63 17.41
C GLU A 506 -19.64 10.23 18.58
N GLU A 507 -19.37 9.08 19.18
CA GLU A 507 -19.61 8.76 20.57
C GLU A 507 -18.30 8.28 21.19
#